data_05808def1044fd91018e5fe14161c2c1
#
_entry.id   05808def1044fd91018e5fe14161c2c1
#
_cell.length_a   1.000
_cell.length_b   1.000
_cell.length_c   1.000
_cell.angle_alpha   90.00
_cell.angle_beta   90.00
_cell.angle_gamma   90.00
#
_symmetry.space_group_name_H-M   'P 1'
#
loop_
_entity.id
_entity.type
_entity.pdbx_description
1 polymer ?
#
loop_
_entity_poly.entity_id
_entity_poly.type
_entity_poly.pdbx_seq_one_letter_code
_entity_poly.pdbx_strand_id
1 'polypeptide(L)'
;KMMVVGQTNVINGVDSSSSLVVGVSNITSSTQYLKNSVVIGQSNDVRGTTNKSLINGGSNLIFSSDSSFVNGSSNQLHPQNKNITISGQANLVYSSQNSTIICGNNNRIGDTNTTNLNNNNFIAGESNSLARWANILTKNSFAIGRSNAVDGQTSGAIGGSNGVYGSTAGNSIAIGNANIIGDQTAPVRKAIAIGTANNVDSDYTI
;
A
#
# COMPACT_ATOMS: atom_id res chain seq x y z
N LYS A 1 -16.55 3.27 25.67
CA LYS A 1 -15.94 2.15 26.42
C LYS A 1 -14.87 1.52 25.59
N MET A 2 -13.78 1.15 26.24
CA MET A 2 -12.64 0.47 25.60
C MET A 2 -12.37 -0.80 26.38
N MET A 3 -11.94 -1.85 25.71
CA MET A 3 -11.56 -3.12 26.32
C MET A 3 -10.12 -3.47 25.95
N VAL A 4 -9.33 -3.82 26.95
CA VAL A 4 -7.93 -4.24 26.76
C VAL A 4 -7.76 -5.60 27.42
N VAL A 5 -7.25 -6.57 26.67
CA VAL A 5 -7.06 -7.95 27.13
C VAL A 5 -5.65 -8.41 26.79
N GLY A 6 -4.97 -9.07 27.70
CA GLY A 6 -3.63 -9.62 27.48
C GLY A 6 -2.57 -8.94 28.33
N GLN A 7 -1.33 -8.98 27.88
CA GLN A 7 -0.18 -8.52 28.67
C GLN A 7 0.50 -7.31 28.02
N THR A 8 0.93 -6.38 28.87
CA THR A 8 1.81 -5.25 28.49
C THR A 8 1.26 -4.39 27.33
N ASN A 9 -0.07 -4.39 27.10
CA ASN A 9 -0.67 -3.48 26.14
C ASN A 9 -0.66 -2.04 26.69
N VAL A 10 -0.19 -1.08 25.92
CA VAL A 10 -0.08 0.33 26.31
C VAL A 10 -1.05 1.18 25.50
N ILE A 11 -1.96 1.88 26.17
CA ILE A 11 -2.97 2.72 25.56
C ILE A 11 -2.82 4.15 26.05
N ASN A 12 -2.25 5.02 25.23
CA ASN A 12 -1.95 6.42 25.59
C ASN A 12 -2.82 7.45 24.84
N GLY A 13 -3.88 7.04 24.19
CA GLY A 13 -4.74 7.97 23.42
C GLY A 13 -5.69 8.78 24.29
N VAL A 14 -5.81 10.08 24.04
CA VAL A 14 -6.61 11.03 24.86
C VAL A 14 -8.11 10.73 24.78
N ASP A 15 -8.65 10.28 23.66
CA ASP A 15 -10.08 10.02 23.43
C ASP A 15 -10.36 8.65 22.81
N SER A 16 -9.65 7.62 23.27
CA SER A 16 -9.87 6.26 22.75
C SER A 16 -11.22 5.72 23.24
N SER A 17 -12.10 5.38 22.33
CA SER A 17 -13.44 4.90 22.64
C SER A 17 -13.94 3.83 21.69
N SER A 18 -14.85 2.97 22.20
CA SER A 18 -15.46 1.88 21.43
C SER A 18 -14.45 0.98 20.71
N SER A 19 -13.31 0.77 21.35
CA SER A 19 -12.19 0.01 20.75
C SER A 19 -11.80 -1.20 21.58
N LEU A 20 -11.23 -2.20 20.93
CA LEU A 20 -10.75 -3.44 21.53
C LEU A 20 -9.26 -3.62 21.22
N VAL A 21 -8.45 -3.85 22.25
CA VAL A 21 -7.03 -4.21 22.09
C VAL A 21 -6.80 -5.56 22.78
N VAL A 22 -6.35 -6.53 22.03
CA VAL A 22 -6.12 -7.91 22.52
C VAL A 22 -4.72 -8.38 22.15
N GLY A 23 -4.02 -8.97 23.09
CA GLY A 23 -2.75 -9.62 22.83
C GLY A 23 -1.61 -9.12 23.70
N VAL A 24 -0.41 -9.08 23.18
CA VAL A 24 0.80 -8.79 23.94
C VAL A 24 1.57 -7.61 23.34
N SER A 25 1.95 -6.67 24.19
CA SER A 25 2.81 -5.52 23.82
C SER A 25 2.28 -4.67 22.66
N ASN A 26 0.96 -4.62 22.45
CA ASN A 26 0.41 -3.68 21.50
C ASN A 26 0.47 -2.26 22.09
N ILE A 27 0.89 -1.31 21.28
CA ILE A 27 1.02 0.09 21.67
C ILE A 27 0.05 0.92 20.85
N THR A 28 -0.80 1.67 21.50
CA THR A 28 -1.56 2.74 20.89
C THR A 28 -1.07 4.05 21.49
N SER A 29 -0.05 4.64 20.86
CA SER A 29 0.54 5.89 21.32
C SER A 29 0.14 7.02 20.41
N SER A 30 -0.72 7.91 20.87
CA SER A 30 -1.00 9.12 20.12
C SER A 30 -1.49 10.24 21.02
N THR A 31 -1.17 11.45 20.63
CA THR A 31 -1.87 12.65 21.08
C THR A 31 -3.31 12.71 20.54
N GLN A 32 -3.73 11.72 19.77
CA GLN A 32 -5.03 11.63 19.12
C GLN A 32 -5.81 10.39 19.60
N TYR A 33 -6.66 9.78 18.83
CA TYR A 33 -7.59 8.77 19.32
C TYR A 33 -7.62 7.47 18.50
N LEU A 34 -7.85 6.37 19.22
CA LEU A 34 -8.27 5.10 18.65
C LEU A 34 -9.80 4.97 18.83
N LYS A 35 -10.59 5.06 17.77
CA LYS A 35 -12.06 4.97 17.83
C LYS A 35 -12.61 3.86 16.97
N ASN A 36 -13.61 3.14 17.50
CA ASN A 36 -14.32 2.09 16.76
C ASN A 36 -13.36 1.08 16.09
N SER A 37 -12.23 0.82 16.70
CA SER A 37 -11.15 0.05 16.08
C SER A 37 -10.77 -1.16 16.91
N VAL A 38 -10.22 -2.16 16.25
CA VAL A 38 -9.77 -3.40 16.86
C VAL A 38 -8.30 -3.64 16.56
N VAL A 39 -7.51 -3.88 17.59
CA VAL A 39 -6.08 -4.23 17.45
C VAL A 39 -5.88 -5.59 18.12
N ILE A 40 -5.49 -6.59 17.37
CA ILE A 40 -5.29 -7.96 17.85
C ILE A 40 -3.88 -8.44 17.48
N GLY A 41 -3.21 -9.08 18.43
CA GLY A 41 -1.94 -9.74 18.16
C GLY A 41 -0.79 -9.26 19.02
N GLN A 42 0.40 -9.18 18.45
CA GLN A 42 1.61 -8.89 19.19
C GLN A 42 2.39 -7.73 18.61
N SER A 43 2.84 -6.82 19.48
CA SER A 43 3.76 -5.72 19.11
C SER A 43 3.26 -4.83 17.99
N ASN A 44 1.93 -4.71 17.80
CA ASN A 44 1.41 -3.71 16.85
C ASN A 44 1.56 -2.31 17.45
N ASP A 45 2.04 -1.37 16.65
CA ASP A 45 2.24 0.01 17.04
C ASP A 45 1.32 0.93 16.23
N VAL A 46 0.29 1.45 16.88
CA VAL A 46 -0.73 2.29 16.26
C VAL A 46 -0.55 3.72 16.74
N ARG A 47 -0.08 4.58 15.85
CA ARG A 47 0.22 6.00 16.12
C ARG A 47 -0.74 6.91 15.35
N GLY A 48 -1.10 8.03 15.95
CA GLY A 48 -2.00 9.00 15.33
C GLY A 48 -3.48 8.57 15.36
N THR A 49 -4.33 9.29 14.64
CA THR A 49 -5.76 9.03 14.60
C THR A 49 -6.07 7.76 13.81
N THR A 50 -6.63 6.76 14.49
CA THR A 50 -7.09 5.54 13.84
C THR A 50 -8.57 5.34 14.15
N ASN A 51 -9.39 5.19 13.11
CA ASN A 51 -10.83 5.08 13.24
C ASN A 51 -11.38 3.97 12.32
N LYS A 52 -12.37 3.22 12.81
CA LYS A 52 -13.04 2.12 12.07
C LYS A 52 -12.07 1.13 11.43
N SER A 53 -10.98 0.83 12.09
CA SER A 53 -9.92 -0.01 11.52
C SER A 53 -9.77 -1.32 12.28
N LEU A 54 -9.42 -2.39 11.56
CA LEU A 54 -9.03 -3.67 12.14
C LEU A 54 -7.56 -3.94 11.81
N ILE A 55 -6.75 -4.07 12.84
CA ILE A 55 -5.34 -4.42 12.76
C ILE A 55 -5.17 -5.77 13.45
N ASN A 56 -4.74 -6.77 12.71
CA ASN A 56 -4.56 -8.13 13.19
C ASN A 56 -3.19 -8.67 12.78
N GLY A 57 -2.49 -9.29 13.72
CA GLY A 57 -1.19 -9.91 13.47
C GLY A 57 -0.07 -9.34 14.32
N GLY A 58 1.13 -9.25 13.79
CA GLY A 58 2.30 -8.86 14.57
C GLY A 58 3.16 -7.77 13.97
N SER A 59 3.68 -6.90 14.83
CA SER A 59 4.64 -5.86 14.45
C SER A 59 4.17 -4.93 13.33
N ASN A 60 2.86 -4.74 13.18
CA ASN A 60 2.34 -3.78 12.21
C ASN A 60 2.50 -2.35 12.76
N LEU A 61 2.90 -1.42 11.89
CA LEU A 61 3.11 -0.02 12.22
C LEU A 61 2.10 0.85 11.45
N ILE A 62 1.21 1.50 12.18
CA ILE A 62 0.11 2.27 11.60
C ILE A 62 0.19 3.72 12.05
N PHE A 63 0.41 4.63 11.10
CA PHE A 63 0.33 6.07 11.33
C PHE A 63 -0.96 6.63 10.75
N SER A 64 -1.91 7.02 11.59
CA SER A 64 -3.18 7.64 11.20
C SER A 64 -3.90 6.94 10.03
N SER A 65 -4.81 6.07 10.36
CA SER A 65 -5.57 5.26 9.39
C SER A 65 -7.07 5.37 9.65
N ASP A 66 -7.87 5.48 8.59
CA ASP A 66 -9.32 5.46 8.67
C ASP A 66 -9.90 4.37 7.77
N SER A 67 -10.84 3.59 8.32
CA SER A 67 -11.54 2.52 7.62
C SER A 67 -10.61 1.50 6.95
N SER A 68 -9.56 1.08 7.65
CA SER A 68 -8.54 0.20 7.09
C SER A 68 -8.55 -1.18 7.73
N PHE A 69 -8.23 -2.18 6.93
CA PHE A 69 -8.01 -3.56 7.35
C PHE A 69 -6.56 -3.95 7.11
N VAL A 70 -5.86 -4.31 8.19
CA VAL A 70 -4.47 -4.77 8.11
C VAL A 70 -4.38 -6.13 8.77
N ASN A 71 -4.03 -7.13 7.99
CA ASN A 71 -3.85 -8.51 8.46
C ASN A 71 -2.48 -9.04 8.06
N GLY A 72 -1.73 -9.56 9.03
CA GLY A 72 -0.40 -10.11 8.79
C GLY A 72 0.67 -9.48 9.67
N SER A 73 1.89 -9.43 9.20
CA SER A 73 3.01 -8.96 10.01
C SER A 73 3.90 -7.93 9.32
N SER A 74 4.48 -7.04 10.12
CA SER A 74 5.44 -6.03 9.67
C SER A 74 4.92 -5.11 8.57
N ASN A 75 3.60 -4.98 8.42
CA ASN A 75 3.03 -4.05 7.47
C ASN A 75 3.12 -2.61 8.01
N GLN A 76 3.33 -1.65 7.12
CA GLN A 76 3.44 -0.24 7.48
C GLN A 76 2.45 0.62 6.69
N LEU A 77 1.60 1.34 7.41
CA LEU A 77 0.74 2.39 6.86
C LEU A 77 1.23 3.75 7.34
N HIS A 78 1.71 4.56 6.43
CA HIS A 78 2.11 5.94 6.70
C HIS A 78 0.91 6.90 6.79
N PRO A 79 1.07 8.14 7.24
CA PRO A 79 -0.05 9.07 7.41
C PRO A 79 -0.90 9.30 6.14
N GLN A 80 -2.17 9.71 6.34
CA GLN A 80 -3.14 10.03 5.30
C GLN A 80 -3.73 8.84 4.51
N ASN A 81 -3.61 7.63 5.03
CA ASN A 81 -4.22 6.46 4.40
C ASN A 81 -5.69 6.29 4.80
N LYS A 82 -6.56 5.98 3.82
CA LYS A 82 -7.98 5.67 4.01
C LYS A 82 -8.44 4.51 3.15
N ASN A 83 -9.36 3.71 3.68
CA ASN A 83 -9.95 2.56 2.98
C ASN A 83 -8.90 1.62 2.40
N ILE A 84 -7.94 1.25 3.20
CA ILE A 84 -6.83 0.40 2.80
C ILE A 84 -7.08 -1.03 3.27
N THR A 85 -6.87 -1.99 2.41
CA THR A 85 -6.82 -3.41 2.76
C THR A 85 -5.43 -3.96 2.51
N ILE A 86 -4.80 -4.47 3.55
CA ILE A 86 -3.51 -5.18 3.46
C ILE A 86 -3.69 -6.58 4.02
N SER A 87 -3.25 -7.58 3.27
CA SER A 87 -3.13 -8.95 3.74
C SER A 87 -1.75 -9.50 3.34
N GLY A 88 -0.91 -9.83 4.32
CA GLY A 88 0.41 -10.36 4.06
C GLY A 88 1.49 -9.79 4.95
N GLN A 89 2.72 -9.76 4.44
CA GLN A 89 3.88 -9.41 5.25
C GLN A 89 4.73 -8.31 4.62
N ALA A 90 5.26 -7.42 5.45
CA ALA A 90 6.21 -6.39 5.05
C ALA A 90 5.71 -5.47 3.92
N ASN A 91 4.41 -5.28 3.80
CA ASN A 91 3.86 -4.35 2.81
C ASN A 91 3.92 -2.91 3.33
N LEU A 92 4.14 -1.97 2.41
CA LEU A 92 4.38 -0.57 2.73
C LEU A 92 3.47 0.35 1.90
N VAL A 93 2.69 1.18 2.59
CA VAL A 93 1.76 2.13 1.93
C VAL A 93 2.05 3.55 2.39
N TYR A 94 2.42 4.41 1.46
CA TYR A 94 2.53 5.85 1.65
C TYR A 94 1.36 6.57 0.97
N SER A 95 0.70 7.47 1.68
CA SER A 95 -0.31 8.40 1.16
C SER A 95 -1.26 7.79 0.11
N SER A 96 -2.10 6.86 0.54
CA SER A 96 -3.06 6.19 -0.34
C SER A 96 -4.49 6.38 0.17
N GLN A 97 -5.42 6.68 -0.73
CA GLN A 97 -6.83 6.83 -0.41
C GLN A 97 -7.71 6.03 -1.38
N ASN A 98 -8.91 5.71 -0.93
CA ASN A 98 -9.97 5.10 -1.73
C ASN A 98 -9.63 3.72 -2.32
N SER A 99 -9.88 2.68 -1.54
CA SER A 99 -9.92 1.29 -2.01
C SER A 99 -8.60 0.74 -2.56
N THR A 100 -7.52 0.98 -1.84
CA THR A 100 -6.26 0.31 -2.15
C THR A 100 -6.21 -1.08 -1.51
N ILE A 101 -5.88 -2.09 -2.30
CA ILE A 101 -5.75 -3.48 -1.84
C ILE A 101 -4.33 -3.97 -2.10
N ILE A 102 -3.69 -4.51 -1.07
CA ILE A 102 -2.39 -5.19 -1.17
C ILE A 102 -2.53 -6.59 -0.61
N CYS A 103 -2.23 -7.59 -1.43
CA CYS A 103 -2.17 -9.00 -1.04
C CYS A 103 -0.78 -9.56 -1.34
N GLY A 104 -0.11 -10.10 -0.32
CA GLY A 104 1.20 -10.72 -0.51
C GLY A 104 2.31 -10.07 0.30
N ASN A 105 3.53 -10.20 -0.18
CA ASN A 105 4.71 -9.87 0.62
C ASN A 105 5.55 -8.77 -0.01
N ASN A 106 6.09 -7.90 0.83
CA ASN A 106 7.08 -6.90 0.45
C ASN A 106 6.65 -5.98 -0.70
N ASN A 107 5.34 -5.72 -0.81
CA ASN A 107 4.82 -4.83 -1.84
C ASN A 107 4.80 -3.38 -1.32
N ARG A 108 4.87 -2.43 -2.26
CA ARG A 108 4.95 -1.00 -1.93
C ARG A 108 4.02 -0.15 -2.79
N ILE A 109 3.36 0.83 -2.16
CA ILE A 109 2.65 1.91 -2.83
C ILE A 109 3.17 3.25 -2.35
N GLY A 110 3.58 4.10 -3.27
CA GLY A 110 4.09 5.43 -3.00
C GLY A 110 5.54 5.49 -2.52
N ASP A 111 6.00 6.68 -2.24
CA ASP A 111 7.32 6.99 -1.73
C ASP A 111 7.24 7.90 -0.50
N THR A 112 8.30 7.96 0.29
CA THR A 112 8.42 8.77 1.52
C THR A 112 8.17 10.26 1.30
N ASN A 113 8.42 10.75 0.11
CA ASN A 113 8.33 12.16 -0.25
C ASN A 113 7.03 12.52 -1.02
N THR A 114 6.10 11.58 -1.19
CA THR A 114 4.86 11.89 -1.91
C THR A 114 3.84 12.56 -1.00
N THR A 115 3.48 13.78 -1.32
CA THR A 115 2.26 14.43 -0.83
C THR A 115 1.03 14.06 -1.67
N ASN A 116 1.23 13.37 -2.78
CA ASN A 116 0.19 12.97 -3.70
C ASN A 116 -0.54 11.72 -3.22
N LEU A 117 -1.86 11.72 -3.37
CA LEU A 117 -2.70 10.62 -2.94
C LEU A 117 -2.82 9.58 -4.06
N ASN A 118 -2.32 8.39 -3.81
CA ASN A 118 -2.52 7.24 -4.69
C ASN A 118 -3.91 6.65 -4.44
N ASN A 119 -4.67 6.38 -5.49
CA ASN A 119 -6.07 5.95 -5.36
C ASN A 119 -6.39 4.70 -6.17
N ASN A 120 -7.29 3.86 -5.64
CA ASN A 120 -7.85 2.69 -6.32
C ASN A 120 -6.78 1.78 -6.95
N ASN A 121 -5.79 1.44 -6.17
CA ASN A 121 -4.68 0.61 -6.65
C ASN A 121 -4.81 -0.83 -6.16
N PHE A 122 -4.35 -1.77 -6.94
CA PHE A 122 -4.32 -3.18 -6.60
C PHE A 122 -2.92 -3.77 -6.76
N ILE A 123 -2.43 -4.43 -5.72
CA ILE A 123 -1.19 -5.22 -5.78
C ILE A 123 -1.46 -6.64 -5.29
N ALA A 124 -0.99 -7.63 -6.03
CA ALA A 124 -0.98 -9.01 -5.57
C ALA A 124 0.35 -9.69 -5.92
N GLY A 125 0.97 -10.34 -4.93
CA GLY A 125 2.21 -11.09 -5.12
C GLY A 125 3.37 -10.58 -4.27
N GLU A 126 4.56 -10.58 -4.83
CA GLU A 126 5.78 -10.31 -4.09
C GLU A 126 6.63 -9.20 -4.71
N SER A 127 7.10 -8.29 -3.87
CA SER A 127 8.04 -7.21 -4.25
C SER A 127 7.54 -6.32 -5.39
N ASN A 128 6.24 -6.19 -5.57
CA ASN A 128 5.68 -5.27 -6.55
C ASN A 128 5.66 -3.83 -6.00
N SER A 129 5.76 -2.86 -6.90
CA SER A 129 5.69 -1.46 -6.52
C SER A 129 4.85 -0.60 -7.46
N LEU A 130 4.05 0.30 -6.88
CA LEU A 130 3.34 1.37 -7.58
C LEU A 130 3.86 2.72 -7.08
N ALA A 131 4.07 3.69 -7.99
CA ALA A 131 4.55 5.03 -7.66
C ALA A 131 5.88 5.03 -6.87
N ARG A 132 6.92 4.43 -7.41
CA ARG A 132 8.24 4.31 -6.75
C ARG A 132 8.97 5.62 -6.55
N TRP A 133 8.68 6.63 -7.34
CA TRP A 133 9.43 7.87 -7.39
C TRP A 133 8.65 9.01 -6.75
N ALA A 134 9.36 9.96 -6.18
CA ALA A 134 8.77 11.16 -5.61
C ALA A 134 7.89 11.91 -6.63
N ASN A 135 6.74 12.37 -6.18
CA ASN A 135 5.76 13.12 -6.98
C ASN A 135 5.06 12.36 -8.11
N ILE A 136 5.21 11.04 -8.17
CA ILE A 136 4.41 10.22 -9.08
C ILE A 136 3.10 9.84 -8.38
N LEU A 137 2.00 10.03 -9.10
CA LEU A 137 0.67 9.68 -8.67
C LEU A 137 0.18 8.48 -9.49
N THR A 138 -0.15 7.38 -8.84
CA THR A 138 -0.84 6.26 -9.49
C THR A 138 -2.31 6.25 -9.12
N LYS A 139 -3.17 6.11 -10.12
CA LYS A 139 -4.62 5.94 -9.96
C LYS A 139 -5.10 4.81 -10.83
N ASN A 140 -5.98 3.97 -10.28
CA ASN A 140 -6.56 2.84 -11.01
C ASN A 140 -5.50 1.94 -11.64
N SER A 141 -4.41 1.70 -10.93
CA SER A 141 -3.26 0.95 -11.43
C SER A 141 -3.09 -0.36 -10.68
N PHE A 142 -2.48 -1.34 -11.32
CA PHE A 142 -2.28 -2.63 -10.70
C PHE A 142 -0.90 -3.25 -11.00
N ALA A 143 -0.45 -4.10 -10.07
CA ALA A 143 0.73 -4.94 -10.26
C ALA A 143 0.45 -6.34 -9.69
N ILE A 144 0.53 -7.36 -10.53
CA ILE A 144 0.24 -8.75 -10.16
C ILE A 144 1.44 -9.64 -10.52
N GLY A 145 1.94 -10.40 -9.54
CA GLY A 145 3.06 -11.30 -9.73
C GLY A 145 4.28 -10.91 -8.90
N ARG A 146 5.46 -10.88 -9.49
CA ARG A 146 6.69 -10.62 -8.75
C ARG A 146 7.54 -9.52 -9.37
N SER A 147 8.02 -8.61 -8.53
CA SER A 147 8.98 -7.55 -8.91
C SER A 147 8.50 -6.64 -10.03
N ASN A 148 7.19 -6.46 -10.19
CA ASN A 148 6.67 -5.52 -11.17
C ASN A 148 6.72 -4.09 -10.62
N ALA A 149 6.91 -3.13 -11.52
CA ALA A 149 6.96 -1.71 -11.20
C ALA A 149 6.03 -0.91 -12.12
N VAL A 150 5.08 -0.18 -11.53
CA VAL A 150 4.12 0.64 -12.30
C VAL A 150 4.10 2.05 -11.74
N ASP A 151 4.56 3.00 -12.54
CA ASP A 151 4.61 4.42 -12.20
C ASP A 151 3.59 5.24 -13.02
N GLY A 152 2.79 4.61 -13.85
CA GLY A 152 1.77 5.25 -14.69
C GLY A 152 0.36 5.21 -14.08
N GLN A 153 -0.50 6.13 -14.52
CA GLN A 153 -1.92 6.12 -14.18
C GLN A 153 -2.71 5.17 -15.10
N THR A 154 -3.72 4.50 -14.55
CA THR A 154 -4.57 3.56 -15.30
C THR A 154 -3.73 2.52 -16.05
N SER A 155 -2.66 2.09 -15.42
CA SER A 155 -1.65 1.23 -16.03
C SER A 155 -1.47 -0.03 -15.20
N GLY A 156 -0.88 -1.07 -15.81
CA GLY A 156 -0.70 -2.31 -15.08
C GLY A 156 0.45 -3.18 -15.55
N ALA A 157 0.83 -4.10 -14.66
CA ALA A 157 1.81 -5.12 -14.96
C ALA A 157 1.35 -6.47 -14.41
N ILE A 158 1.50 -7.53 -15.20
CA ILE A 158 1.20 -8.91 -14.81
C ILE A 158 2.39 -9.81 -15.15
N GLY A 159 2.84 -10.59 -14.19
CA GLY A 159 3.93 -11.55 -14.38
C GLY A 159 5.17 -11.20 -13.58
N GLY A 160 6.35 -11.22 -14.17
CA GLY A 160 7.60 -11.00 -13.45
C GLY A 160 8.44 -9.87 -14.00
N SER A 161 8.97 -9.02 -13.13
CA SER A 161 9.94 -7.99 -13.47
C SER A 161 9.52 -7.02 -14.58
N ASN A 162 8.22 -6.83 -14.79
CA ASN A 162 7.74 -5.86 -15.78
C ASN A 162 7.81 -4.43 -15.23
N GLY A 163 8.08 -3.47 -16.12
CA GLY A 163 8.12 -2.05 -15.83
C GLY A 163 7.19 -1.22 -16.72
N VAL A 164 6.40 -0.34 -16.12
CA VAL A 164 5.66 0.71 -16.82
C VAL A 164 6.07 2.03 -16.19
N TYR A 165 6.90 2.79 -16.86
CA TYR A 165 7.60 3.92 -16.28
C TYR A 165 7.13 5.26 -16.81
N GLY A 166 7.28 6.28 -15.96
CA GLY A 166 7.03 7.68 -16.25
C GLY A 166 5.75 8.24 -15.63
N SER A 167 5.84 9.44 -15.07
CA SER A 167 4.75 10.10 -14.34
C SER A 167 3.51 10.37 -15.20
N THR A 168 3.66 10.48 -16.48
CA THR A 168 2.56 10.67 -17.45
C THR A 168 2.27 9.44 -18.30
N ALA A 169 2.99 8.33 -18.08
CA ALA A 169 2.63 7.06 -18.69
C ALA A 169 1.21 6.68 -18.23
N GLY A 170 0.33 6.45 -19.17
CA GLY A 170 -1.05 6.14 -18.85
C GLY A 170 -1.68 5.18 -19.85
N ASN A 171 -2.63 4.37 -19.35
CA ASN A 171 -3.33 3.36 -20.15
C ASN A 171 -2.39 2.33 -20.81
N SER A 172 -1.30 1.99 -20.13
CA SER A 172 -0.29 1.07 -20.64
C SER A 172 -0.24 -0.22 -19.82
N ILE A 173 -0.03 -1.36 -20.48
CA ILE A 173 -0.04 -2.68 -19.85
C ILE A 173 1.14 -3.52 -20.30
N ALA A 174 1.89 -4.06 -19.34
CA ALA A 174 2.95 -5.02 -19.55
C ALA A 174 2.54 -6.41 -19.01
N ILE A 175 2.59 -7.45 -19.85
CA ILE A 175 2.22 -8.81 -19.49
C ILE A 175 3.33 -9.79 -19.86
N GLY A 176 3.78 -10.60 -18.92
CA GLY A 176 4.80 -11.62 -19.12
C GLY A 176 6.02 -11.40 -18.25
N ASN A 177 7.21 -11.39 -18.81
CA ASN A 177 8.42 -11.28 -18.02
C ASN A 177 9.41 -10.27 -18.61
N ALA A 178 9.93 -9.39 -17.76
CA ALA A 178 10.93 -8.38 -18.11
C ALA A 178 10.53 -7.43 -19.25
N ASN A 179 9.25 -7.17 -19.45
CA ASN A 179 8.81 -6.17 -20.40
C ASN A 179 8.95 -4.76 -19.82
N ILE A 180 9.35 -3.80 -20.63
CA ILE A 180 9.53 -2.40 -20.25
C ILE A 180 8.70 -1.52 -21.18
N ILE A 181 7.90 -0.61 -20.61
CA ILE A 181 7.16 0.40 -21.35
C ILE A 181 7.60 1.78 -20.83
N GLY A 182 8.25 2.55 -21.70
CA GLY A 182 8.78 3.87 -21.40
C GLY A 182 9.95 3.88 -20.42
N ASP A 183 10.42 5.07 -20.12
CA ASP A 183 11.39 5.33 -19.06
C ASP A 183 10.93 6.54 -18.20
N GLN A 184 11.77 6.98 -17.26
CA GLN A 184 11.45 8.13 -16.39
C GLN A 184 11.37 9.46 -17.12
N THR A 185 12.13 9.61 -18.19
CA THR A 185 12.28 10.84 -18.97
C THR A 185 11.39 10.88 -20.20
N ALA A 186 11.08 9.71 -20.74
CA ALA A 186 10.25 9.53 -21.93
C ALA A 186 9.07 8.58 -21.61
N PRO A 187 8.02 9.06 -20.92
CA PRO A 187 6.86 8.25 -20.59
C PRO A 187 6.05 7.91 -21.86
N VAL A 188 5.70 6.63 -21.97
CA VAL A 188 4.94 6.09 -23.10
C VAL A 188 3.47 5.89 -22.69
N ARG A 189 2.54 6.23 -23.58
CA ARG A 189 1.10 6.13 -23.36
C ARG A 189 0.44 5.16 -24.32
N LYS A 190 -0.61 4.49 -23.82
CA LYS A 190 -1.45 3.58 -24.61
C LYS A 190 -0.65 2.48 -25.31
N ALA A 191 0.30 1.92 -24.58
CA ALA A 191 1.14 0.86 -25.10
C ALA A 191 0.84 -0.48 -24.42
N ILE A 192 1.01 -1.55 -25.16
CA ILE A 192 0.86 -2.91 -24.65
C ILE A 192 2.13 -3.68 -25.01
N ALA A 193 2.76 -4.28 -24.00
CA ALA A 193 3.88 -5.19 -24.18
C ALA A 193 3.50 -6.58 -23.65
N ILE A 194 3.49 -7.59 -24.51
CA ILE A 194 3.16 -8.97 -24.15
C ILE A 194 4.30 -9.90 -24.53
N GLY A 195 4.75 -10.72 -23.60
CA GLY A 195 5.80 -11.71 -23.84
C GLY A 195 6.99 -11.55 -22.91
N THR A 196 8.18 -11.65 -23.45
CA THR A 196 9.41 -11.60 -22.66
C THR A 196 10.39 -10.59 -23.23
N ALA A 197 10.94 -9.74 -22.37
CA ALA A 197 12.00 -8.77 -22.66
C ALA A 197 11.66 -7.79 -23.81
N ASN A 198 10.39 -7.44 -23.97
CA ASN A 198 10.01 -6.39 -24.92
C ASN A 198 10.31 -5.01 -24.35
N ASN A 199 10.82 -4.11 -25.20
CA ASN A 199 11.01 -2.71 -24.86
C ASN A 199 10.15 -1.86 -25.79
N VAL A 200 9.29 -1.01 -25.21
CA VAL A 200 8.35 -0.14 -25.93
C VAL A 200 8.66 1.31 -25.58
N ASP A 201 9.23 2.05 -26.52
CA ASP A 201 9.69 3.42 -26.33
C ASP A 201 8.82 4.46 -27.06
N SER A 202 7.69 4.05 -27.62
CA SER A 202 6.80 4.96 -28.37
C SER A 202 5.33 4.76 -28.01
N ASP A 203 4.57 5.84 -28.11
CA ASP A 203 3.12 5.85 -27.87
C ASP A 203 2.36 4.97 -28.87
N TYR A 204 1.22 4.43 -28.47
CA TYR A 204 0.30 3.64 -29.31
C TYR A 204 0.91 2.34 -29.88
N THR A 205 1.80 1.70 -29.17
CA THR A 205 2.45 0.46 -29.59
C THR A 205 1.81 -0.77 -28.93
N ILE A 206 1.72 -1.86 -29.68
CA ILE A 206 1.26 -3.17 -29.22
C ILE A 206 2.36 -4.20 -29.46
#